data_b94a69deefe789ed92d9a2e86228a2a5
#
_entry.id   b94a69deefe789ed92d9a2e86228a2a5
#
_cell.length_a   1.000
_cell.length_b   1.000
_cell.length_c   1.000
_cell.angle_alpha   90.00
_cell.angle_beta   90.00
_cell.angle_gamma   90.00
#
_symmetry.space_group_name_H-M   'P 1'
#
loop_
_entity.id
_entity.type
_entity.pdbx_description
1 polymer ?
#
loop_
_entity_poly.entity_id
_entity_poly.type
_entity_poly.pdbx_seq_one_letter_code
_entity_poly.pdbx_strand_id
1 'polypeptide(L)'
;AFVKEDVLSFKMASPENFENFITAVIHEHSFDKLAKYIDQAKKDKDAEIFVGGGYDKSKGYFIEPTVIVTTNPHYTTMETELFGPVVTVYVYDDSKWEETLKLVDQTSAYALTGAVFATCRYAIDEAVKALENAAGNFYVNDKPTGAVVGQQPFGGARASGTNDKAGS
;
A
#
# COMPACT_ATOMS: atom_id res chain seq x y z
N ALA A 1 -14.04 5.84 -10.01
CA ALA A 1 -13.70 6.85 -11.01
C ALA A 1 -12.47 7.63 -10.57
N PHE A 2 -12.47 8.34 -9.44
CA PHE A 2 -11.40 9.24 -8.99
C PHE A 2 -10.00 8.58 -8.97
N VAL A 3 -9.84 7.43 -8.30
CA VAL A 3 -8.54 6.75 -8.21
C VAL A 3 -7.91 6.47 -9.57
N LYS A 4 -8.72 6.09 -10.57
CA LYS A 4 -8.22 5.81 -11.92
C LYS A 4 -7.74 7.08 -12.60
N GLU A 5 -8.48 8.16 -12.47
CA GLU A 5 -8.14 9.47 -13.05
C GLU A 5 -6.86 10.02 -12.41
N ASP A 6 -6.74 9.94 -11.09
CA ASP A 6 -5.56 10.38 -10.36
C ASP A 6 -4.31 9.59 -10.77
N VAL A 7 -4.40 8.25 -10.81
CA VAL A 7 -3.28 7.39 -11.20
C VAL A 7 -2.82 7.65 -12.64
N LEU A 8 -3.76 7.86 -13.56
CA LEU A 8 -3.44 8.17 -14.96
C LEU A 8 -2.86 9.58 -15.14
N SER A 9 -3.04 10.48 -14.18
CA SER A 9 -2.47 11.84 -14.22
C SER A 9 -0.99 11.88 -13.83
N PHE A 10 -0.46 10.84 -13.17
CA PHE A 10 0.92 10.81 -12.74
C PHE A 10 1.90 10.74 -13.92
N LYS A 11 2.81 11.69 -13.97
CA LYS A 11 3.91 11.66 -14.93
C LYS A 11 5.00 10.71 -14.42
N MET A 12 5.46 9.83 -15.30
CA MET A 12 6.52 8.85 -15.01
C MET A 12 7.68 9.03 -15.98
N ALA A 13 8.85 9.44 -15.48
CA ALA A 13 10.09 9.56 -16.25
C ALA A 13 11.30 9.79 -15.33
N SER A 14 12.40 10.38 -15.87
CA SER A 14 13.62 10.69 -15.12
C SER A 14 13.36 11.61 -13.91
N PRO A 15 14.01 11.34 -12.75
CA PRO A 15 13.94 12.21 -11.58
C PRO A 15 14.59 13.59 -11.76
N GLU A 16 15.33 13.83 -12.84
CA GLU A 16 15.90 15.14 -13.17
C GLU A 16 14.82 16.20 -13.48
N ASN A 17 13.65 15.75 -13.94
CA ASN A 17 12.49 16.62 -14.10
C ASN A 17 11.54 16.44 -12.90
N PHE A 18 11.47 17.46 -12.04
CA PHE A 18 10.63 17.45 -10.82
C PHE A 18 9.11 17.44 -11.08
N GLU A 19 8.67 17.58 -12.32
CA GLU A 19 7.27 17.33 -12.68
C GLU A 19 6.91 15.82 -12.70
N ASN A 20 7.90 14.95 -12.75
CA ASN A 20 7.68 13.51 -12.75
C ASN A 20 7.49 13.03 -11.30
N PHE A 21 6.28 12.60 -11.00
CA PHE A 21 5.95 12.07 -9.67
C PHE A 21 6.44 10.64 -9.48
N ILE A 22 6.42 9.83 -10.53
CA ILE A 22 6.87 8.44 -10.52
C ILE A 22 8.19 8.32 -11.27
N THR A 23 9.15 7.65 -10.66
CA THR A 23 10.47 7.38 -11.23
C THR A 23 10.77 5.89 -11.29
N ALA A 24 11.93 5.51 -11.81
CA ALA A 24 12.35 4.12 -11.89
C ALA A 24 12.46 3.48 -10.50
N VAL A 25 12.17 2.18 -10.41
CA VAL A 25 12.48 1.39 -9.20
C VAL A 25 13.98 1.17 -9.06
N ILE A 26 14.42 0.79 -7.86
CA ILE A 26 15.81 0.90 -7.43
C ILE A 26 16.82 0.07 -8.26
N HIS A 27 16.42 -1.11 -8.76
CA HIS A 27 17.29 -2.00 -9.53
C HIS A 27 16.50 -3.06 -10.32
N GLU A 28 17.20 -3.77 -11.20
CA GLU A 28 16.60 -4.78 -12.09
C GLU A 28 15.83 -5.86 -11.34
N HIS A 29 16.38 -6.39 -10.25
CA HIS A 29 15.70 -7.42 -9.45
C HIS A 29 14.34 -6.93 -8.90
N SER A 30 14.24 -5.67 -8.45
CA SER A 30 12.97 -5.06 -8.05
C SER A 30 12.01 -4.96 -9.23
N PHE A 31 12.50 -4.54 -10.40
CA PHE A 31 11.71 -4.47 -11.62
C PHE A 31 11.14 -5.85 -12.00
N ASP A 32 12.01 -6.87 -12.10
CA ASP A 32 11.60 -8.22 -12.51
C ASP A 32 10.62 -8.85 -11.51
N LYS A 33 10.83 -8.61 -10.19
CA LYS A 33 9.89 -9.01 -9.15
C LYS A 33 8.52 -8.39 -9.37
N LEU A 34 8.44 -7.08 -9.55
CA LEU A 34 7.18 -6.34 -9.73
C LEU A 34 6.47 -6.76 -11.03
N ALA A 35 7.20 -6.87 -12.14
CA ALA A 35 6.66 -7.33 -13.41
C ALA A 35 6.04 -8.73 -13.29
N LYS A 36 6.71 -9.65 -12.58
CA LYS A 36 6.19 -11.00 -12.32
C LYS A 36 4.84 -10.97 -11.58
N TYR A 37 4.71 -10.17 -10.51
CA TYR A 37 3.46 -10.08 -9.75
C TYR A 37 2.35 -9.39 -10.53
N ILE A 38 2.66 -8.38 -11.34
CA ILE A 38 1.72 -7.74 -12.25
C ILE A 38 1.21 -8.75 -13.30
N ASP A 39 2.10 -9.52 -13.91
CA ASP A 39 1.72 -10.53 -14.90
C ASP A 39 0.93 -11.69 -14.30
N GLN A 40 1.22 -12.03 -13.05
CA GLN A 40 0.41 -12.98 -12.30
C GLN A 40 -1.00 -12.43 -12.10
N ALA A 41 -1.14 -11.20 -11.61
CA ALA A 41 -2.44 -10.57 -11.38
C ALA A 41 -3.29 -10.44 -12.66
N LYS A 42 -2.66 -10.21 -13.82
CA LYS A 42 -3.36 -10.20 -15.13
C LYS A 42 -3.99 -11.54 -15.52
N LYS A 43 -3.50 -12.65 -14.96
CA LYS A 43 -3.92 -14.03 -15.31
C LYS A 43 -4.82 -14.65 -14.25
N ASP A 44 -4.75 -14.18 -13.01
CA ASP A 44 -5.48 -14.73 -11.89
C ASP A 44 -6.97 -14.37 -11.98
N LYS A 45 -7.81 -15.32 -11.58
CA LYS A 45 -9.27 -15.13 -11.56
C LYS A 45 -9.73 -14.28 -10.36
N ASP A 46 -8.94 -14.25 -9.31
CA ASP A 46 -9.23 -13.56 -8.04
C ASP A 46 -8.73 -12.13 -8.02
N ALA A 47 -8.12 -11.65 -9.13
CA ALA A 47 -7.54 -10.32 -9.23
C ALA A 47 -7.83 -9.67 -10.58
N GLU A 48 -7.94 -8.34 -10.55
CA GLU A 48 -8.11 -7.50 -11.73
C GLU A 48 -7.12 -6.33 -11.68
N ILE A 49 -6.46 -6.04 -12.79
CA ILE A 49 -5.71 -4.79 -12.92
C ILE A 49 -6.72 -3.66 -13.20
N PHE A 50 -7.05 -2.89 -12.18
CA PHE A 50 -8.00 -1.78 -12.29
C PHE A 50 -7.43 -0.59 -13.09
N VAL A 51 -6.12 -0.31 -12.93
CA VAL A 51 -5.39 0.73 -13.66
C VAL A 51 -3.89 0.44 -13.64
N GLY A 52 -3.15 0.87 -14.65
CA GLY A 52 -1.72 0.62 -14.81
C GLY A 52 -1.43 -0.79 -15.33
N GLY A 53 -0.41 -1.41 -14.79
CA GLY A 53 0.01 -2.77 -15.17
C GLY A 53 1.02 -2.81 -16.33
N GLY A 54 1.48 -1.65 -16.81
CA GLY A 54 2.57 -1.56 -17.76
C GLY A 54 3.94 -1.48 -17.06
N TYR A 55 4.98 -1.87 -17.77
CA TYR A 55 6.35 -1.75 -17.33
C TYR A 55 7.31 -1.77 -18.51
N ASP A 56 8.44 -1.05 -18.39
CA ASP A 56 9.47 -0.97 -19.43
C ASP A 56 10.84 -0.78 -18.81
N LYS A 57 11.82 -1.60 -19.22
CA LYS A 57 13.22 -1.48 -18.82
C LYS A 57 14.17 -1.06 -19.91
N SER A 58 13.67 -0.61 -21.05
CA SER A 58 14.51 -0.21 -22.19
C SER A 58 15.33 1.06 -21.95
N LYS A 59 14.82 1.96 -21.08
CA LYS A 59 15.48 3.23 -20.70
C LYS A 59 15.72 3.36 -19.19
N GLY A 60 15.19 2.45 -18.40
CA GLY A 60 15.25 2.45 -16.94
C GLY A 60 14.22 1.48 -16.39
N TYR A 61 14.30 1.18 -15.12
CA TYR A 61 13.42 0.18 -14.48
C TYR A 61 12.06 0.80 -14.12
N PHE A 62 11.27 1.15 -15.14
CA PHE A 62 9.99 1.83 -14.97
C PHE A 62 8.84 0.84 -14.80
N ILE A 63 8.09 1.01 -13.72
CA ILE A 63 6.84 0.29 -13.42
C ILE A 63 5.73 1.33 -13.33
N GLU A 64 4.67 1.16 -14.10
CA GLU A 64 3.50 2.04 -14.00
C GLU A 64 2.84 1.90 -12.63
N PRO A 65 2.35 3.01 -12.05
CA PRO A 65 1.48 2.96 -10.88
C PRO A 65 0.32 2.03 -11.16
N THR A 66 0.22 0.97 -10.38
CA THR A 66 -0.71 -0.13 -10.64
C THR A 66 -1.63 -0.34 -9.45
N VAL A 67 -2.93 -0.38 -9.71
CA VAL A 67 -3.94 -0.76 -8.73
C VAL A 67 -4.53 -2.11 -9.10
N ILE A 68 -4.40 -3.06 -8.20
CA ILE A 68 -4.98 -4.40 -8.29
C ILE A 68 -6.21 -4.43 -7.39
N VAL A 69 -7.34 -4.90 -7.88
CA VAL A 69 -8.52 -5.20 -7.07
C VAL A 69 -8.66 -6.71 -6.93
N THR A 70 -8.86 -7.18 -5.72
CA THR A 70 -9.00 -8.62 -5.46
C THR A 70 -10.25 -8.93 -4.66
N THR A 71 -10.83 -10.10 -4.89
CA THR A 71 -11.90 -10.69 -4.09
C THR A 71 -11.36 -11.64 -3.01
N ASN A 72 -10.07 -11.95 -3.06
CA ASN A 72 -9.39 -12.82 -2.11
C ASN A 72 -8.60 -11.98 -1.08
N PRO A 73 -8.99 -11.95 0.21
CA PRO A 73 -8.29 -11.18 1.23
C PRO A 73 -6.86 -11.67 1.50
N HIS A 74 -6.55 -12.92 1.13
CA HIS A 74 -5.22 -13.53 1.22
C HIS A 74 -4.49 -13.56 -0.13
N TYR A 75 -4.86 -12.66 -1.04
CA TYR A 75 -4.16 -12.56 -2.30
C TYR A 75 -2.67 -12.22 -2.08
N THR A 76 -1.81 -12.82 -2.87
CA THR A 76 -0.36 -12.75 -2.64
C THR A 76 0.20 -11.32 -2.53
N THR A 77 -0.38 -10.36 -3.26
CA THR A 77 0.04 -8.95 -3.19
C THR A 77 -0.57 -8.17 -2.01
N MET A 78 -1.49 -8.77 -1.26
CA MET A 78 -1.94 -8.25 0.05
C MET A 78 -0.94 -8.59 1.16
N GLU A 79 -0.26 -9.74 1.05
CA GLU A 79 0.58 -10.28 2.12
C GLU A 79 2.08 -10.08 1.86
N THR A 80 2.48 -9.93 0.58
CA THR A 80 3.89 -9.82 0.17
C THR A 80 4.29 -8.36 -0.02
N GLU A 81 5.35 -7.94 0.66
CA GLU A 81 5.96 -6.62 0.45
C GLU A 81 6.66 -6.55 -0.91
N LEU A 82 6.15 -5.74 -1.82
CA LEU A 82 6.67 -5.62 -3.18
C LEU A 82 7.73 -4.52 -3.35
N PHE A 83 7.67 -3.46 -2.57
CA PHE A 83 8.56 -2.30 -2.64
C PHE A 83 8.55 -1.60 -4.00
N GLY A 84 7.35 -1.27 -4.48
CA GLY A 84 7.15 -0.59 -5.76
C GLY A 84 5.76 0.04 -5.88
N PRO A 85 5.45 0.70 -6.99
CA PRO A 85 4.21 1.45 -7.17
C PRO A 85 3.02 0.53 -7.48
N VAL A 86 2.79 -0.47 -6.65
CA VAL A 86 1.68 -1.43 -6.75
C VAL A 86 0.87 -1.40 -5.47
N VAL A 87 -0.42 -1.12 -5.60
CA VAL A 87 -1.39 -1.10 -4.49
C VAL A 87 -2.45 -2.15 -4.74
N THR A 88 -2.76 -2.95 -3.74
CA THR A 88 -3.82 -3.95 -3.81
C THR A 88 -4.99 -3.54 -2.94
N VAL A 89 -6.19 -3.60 -3.49
CA VAL A 89 -7.46 -3.23 -2.86
C VAL A 89 -8.33 -4.47 -2.70
N TYR A 90 -8.76 -4.71 -1.49
CA TYR A 90 -9.79 -5.70 -1.17
C TYR A 90 -11.05 -4.97 -0.73
N VAL A 91 -12.18 -5.30 -1.35
CA VAL A 91 -13.49 -4.73 -1.02
C VAL A 91 -14.26 -5.72 -0.14
N TYR A 92 -14.65 -5.28 1.04
CA TYR A 92 -15.39 -6.10 2.01
C TYR A 92 -16.83 -5.61 2.16
N ASP A 93 -17.71 -6.47 2.65
CA ASP A 93 -19.09 -6.13 2.98
C ASP A 93 -19.15 -5.40 4.34
N ASP A 94 -19.90 -4.32 4.43
CA ASP A 94 -20.02 -3.50 5.64
C ASP A 94 -20.46 -4.32 6.87
N SER A 95 -21.25 -5.37 6.68
CA SER A 95 -21.66 -6.29 7.74
C SER A 95 -20.51 -7.11 8.33
N LYS A 96 -19.34 -7.15 7.66
CA LYS A 96 -18.15 -7.89 8.06
C LYS A 96 -17.06 -7.00 8.69
N TRP A 97 -17.44 -5.88 9.24
CA TRP A 97 -16.51 -4.92 9.81
C TRP A 97 -15.55 -5.53 10.84
N GLU A 98 -16.06 -6.21 11.86
CA GLU A 98 -15.23 -6.84 12.90
C GLU A 98 -14.31 -7.93 12.36
N GLU A 99 -14.80 -8.75 11.42
CA GLU A 99 -13.99 -9.77 10.76
C GLU A 99 -12.88 -9.13 9.93
N THR A 100 -13.19 -8.02 9.27
CA THR A 100 -12.23 -7.26 8.46
C THR A 100 -11.14 -6.63 9.33
N LEU A 101 -11.46 -6.11 10.50
CA LEU A 101 -10.44 -5.61 11.43
C LEU A 101 -9.47 -6.70 11.87
N LYS A 102 -9.97 -7.90 12.17
CA LYS A 102 -9.13 -9.07 12.49
C LYS A 102 -8.26 -9.49 11.30
N LEU A 103 -8.83 -9.46 10.10
CA LEU A 103 -8.10 -9.75 8.87
C LEU A 103 -6.96 -8.75 8.67
N VAL A 104 -7.21 -7.45 8.79
CA VAL A 104 -6.19 -6.39 8.67
C VAL A 104 -5.05 -6.60 9.67
N ASP A 105 -5.38 -6.92 10.93
CA ASP A 105 -4.38 -7.20 11.97
C ASP A 105 -3.48 -8.41 11.63
N GLN A 106 -4.01 -9.39 10.92
CA GLN A 106 -3.35 -10.68 10.66
C GLN A 106 -2.77 -10.82 9.25
N THR A 107 -3.03 -9.89 8.35
CA THR A 107 -2.67 -10.00 6.93
C THR A 107 -1.16 -10.09 6.69
N SER A 108 -0.36 -9.39 7.49
CA SER A 108 1.09 -9.34 7.31
C SER A 108 1.83 -9.41 8.64
N ALA A 109 3.05 -9.93 8.59
CA ALA A 109 3.99 -9.85 9.70
C ALA A 109 4.52 -8.43 9.93
N TYR A 110 4.41 -7.54 8.95
CA TYR A 110 4.86 -6.16 9.03
C TYR A 110 3.81 -5.25 9.69
N ALA A 111 4.28 -4.23 10.40
CA ALA A 111 3.45 -3.26 11.10
C ALA A 111 4.15 -1.88 11.12
N LEU A 112 4.44 -1.32 9.95
CA LEU A 112 5.13 -0.03 9.85
C LEU A 112 4.14 1.12 10.04
N THR A 113 3.18 1.26 9.13
CA THR A 113 2.16 2.31 9.16
C THR A 113 0.79 1.74 8.85
N GLY A 114 -0.23 2.35 9.43
CA GLY A 114 -1.63 2.05 9.15
C GLY A 114 -2.50 3.28 9.30
N ALA A 115 -3.66 3.27 8.67
CA ALA A 115 -4.62 4.36 8.75
C ALA A 115 -6.05 3.86 8.72
N VAL A 116 -6.94 4.58 9.40
CA VAL A 116 -8.38 4.42 9.29
C VAL A 116 -9.01 5.73 8.83
N PHE A 117 -9.92 5.63 7.87
CA PHE A 117 -10.74 6.74 7.39
C PHE A 117 -12.20 6.39 7.60
N ALA A 118 -12.88 7.09 8.49
CA ALA A 118 -14.30 6.87 8.79
C ALA A 118 -14.94 8.14 9.33
N THR A 119 -16.25 8.28 9.11
CA THR A 119 -17.08 9.35 9.68
C THR A 119 -17.75 8.92 10.97
N CYS A 120 -17.95 7.62 11.17
CA CYS A 120 -18.55 7.05 12.36
C CYS A 120 -17.54 6.95 13.48
N ARG A 121 -17.76 7.66 14.60
CA ARG A 121 -16.86 7.64 15.76
C ARG A 121 -16.71 6.25 16.38
N TYR A 122 -17.78 5.48 16.42
CA TYR A 122 -17.73 4.11 16.97
C TYR A 122 -16.84 3.20 16.12
N ALA A 123 -16.93 3.29 14.79
CA ALA A 123 -16.06 2.54 13.90
C ALA A 123 -14.59 2.95 14.05
N ILE A 124 -14.30 4.24 14.29
CA ILE A 124 -12.95 4.72 14.60
C ILE A 124 -12.44 4.11 15.90
N ASP A 125 -13.23 4.17 16.96
CA ASP A 125 -12.85 3.65 18.28
C ASP A 125 -12.62 2.12 18.23
N GLU A 126 -13.44 1.38 17.50
CA GLU A 126 -13.26 -0.06 17.28
C GLU A 126 -11.99 -0.36 16.47
N ALA A 127 -11.76 0.37 15.38
CA ALA A 127 -10.56 0.21 14.55
C ALA A 127 -9.29 0.52 15.35
N VAL A 128 -9.26 1.60 16.10
CA VAL A 128 -8.11 1.97 16.96
C VAL A 128 -7.80 0.88 17.97
N LYS A 129 -8.81 0.32 18.63
CA LYS A 129 -8.63 -0.77 19.59
C LYS A 129 -8.16 -2.07 18.95
N ALA A 130 -8.77 -2.44 17.83
CA ALA A 130 -8.45 -3.69 17.14
C ALA A 130 -7.06 -3.66 16.48
N LEU A 131 -6.62 -2.48 16.02
CA LEU A 131 -5.41 -2.32 15.21
C LEU A 131 -4.26 -1.61 15.96
N GLU A 132 -4.34 -1.42 17.27
CA GLU A 132 -3.32 -0.72 18.07
C GLU A 132 -1.90 -1.30 17.91
N ASN A 133 -1.80 -2.61 17.63
CA ASN A 133 -0.53 -3.32 17.41
C ASN A 133 -0.28 -3.68 15.93
N ALA A 134 -1.17 -3.25 15.02
CA ALA A 134 -1.05 -3.52 13.60
C ALA A 134 -0.21 -2.47 12.84
N ALA A 135 0.21 -1.39 13.52
CA ALA A 135 1.03 -0.34 12.93
C ALA A 135 1.88 0.36 13.99
N GLY A 136 3.13 0.62 13.68
CA GLY A 136 4.00 1.45 14.52
C GLY A 136 3.56 2.91 14.52
N ASN A 137 3.13 3.44 13.38
CA ASN A 137 2.48 4.74 13.26
C ASN A 137 1.06 4.55 12.72
N PHE A 138 0.07 4.96 13.50
CA PHE A 138 -1.34 4.81 13.18
C PHE A 138 -2.01 6.17 13.01
N TYR A 139 -2.71 6.36 11.90
CA TYR A 139 -3.35 7.63 11.53
C TYR A 139 -4.88 7.50 11.48
N VAL A 140 -5.58 8.54 11.90
CA VAL A 140 -7.04 8.59 11.87
C VAL A 140 -7.49 9.82 11.08
N ASN A 141 -8.16 9.61 9.95
CA ASN A 141 -8.68 10.68 9.07
C ASN A 141 -7.64 11.75 8.70
N ASP A 142 -6.37 11.36 8.56
CA ASP A 142 -5.27 12.26 8.23
C ASP A 142 -4.59 11.79 6.94
N LYS A 143 -3.56 11.01 7.03
CA LYS A 143 -2.77 10.51 5.90
C LYS A 143 -2.64 8.98 5.98
N PRO A 144 -2.42 8.30 4.86
CA PRO A 144 -2.22 6.85 4.90
C PRO A 144 -0.89 6.46 5.54
N THR A 145 0.14 7.32 5.41
CA THR A 145 1.49 7.12 5.94
C THR A 145 2.30 8.43 5.86
N GLY A 146 3.50 8.42 6.42
CA GLY A 146 4.47 9.50 6.23
C GLY A 146 4.58 10.43 7.42
N ALA A 147 5.32 10.02 8.45
CA ALA A 147 5.72 10.91 9.54
C ALA A 147 6.64 12.02 9.01
N VAL A 148 6.42 13.23 9.49
CA VAL A 148 7.28 14.38 9.18
C VAL A 148 8.39 14.44 10.21
N VAL A 149 9.65 14.43 9.76
CA VAL A 149 10.83 14.52 10.63
C VAL A 149 10.77 15.77 11.51
N GLY A 150 11.01 15.62 12.80
CA GLY A 150 10.91 16.68 13.80
C GLY A 150 9.49 17.06 14.23
N GLN A 151 8.46 16.44 13.64
CA GLN A 151 7.06 16.67 14.02
C GLN A 151 6.39 15.42 14.57
N GLN A 152 6.75 14.26 14.06
CA GLN A 152 6.16 12.98 14.45
C GLN A 152 7.25 11.93 14.68
N PRO A 153 7.29 11.26 15.83
CA PRO A 153 8.15 10.09 16.01
C PRO A 153 7.76 8.99 15.01
N PHE A 154 8.76 8.29 14.48
CA PHE A 154 8.54 7.25 13.48
C PHE A 154 9.26 5.95 13.85
N GLY A 155 8.55 4.84 13.79
CA GLY A 155 9.10 3.51 14.02
C GLY A 155 8.07 2.42 13.80
N GLY A 156 8.50 1.30 13.21
CA GLY A 156 7.68 0.13 12.95
C GLY A 156 7.59 -0.81 14.13
N ALA A 157 6.50 -1.56 14.19
CA ALA A 157 6.29 -2.66 15.12
C ALA A 157 6.39 -4.01 14.39
N ARG A 158 6.30 -5.13 15.11
CA ARG A 158 6.40 -6.51 14.59
C ARG A 158 7.67 -6.70 13.76
N ALA A 159 7.58 -7.27 12.56
CA ALA A 159 8.71 -7.45 11.65
C ALA A 159 9.23 -6.12 11.04
N SER A 160 8.55 -5.01 11.24
CA SER A 160 8.99 -3.68 10.76
C SER A 160 9.90 -2.95 11.76
N GLY A 161 10.14 -3.46 12.95
CA GLY A 161 11.06 -2.88 13.91
C GLY A 161 10.71 -3.17 15.37
N THR A 162 11.45 -2.52 16.28
CA THR A 162 11.28 -2.67 17.73
C THR A 162 10.21 -1.77 18.32
N ASN A 163 9.57 -0.95 17.49
CA ASN A 163 8.65 0.13 17.87
C ASN A 163 9.32 1.29 18.63
N ASP A 164 10.64 1.34 18.69
CA ASP A 164 11.38 2.51 19.15
C ASP A 164 11.21 3.64 18.14
N LYS A 165 10.83 4.83 18.63
CA LYS A 165 10.52 5.95 17.76
C LYS A 165 11.75 6.80 17.51
N ALA A 166 12.08 6.97 16.22
CA ALA A 166 13.18 7.83 15.76
C ALA A 166 12.65 9.18 15.25
N GLY A 167 13.50 10.17 15.21
CA GLY A 167 13.22 11.45 14.55
C GLY A 167 12.27 12.39 15.30
N SER A 168 12.20 12.25 16.61
CA SER A 168 11.48 13.21 17.47
C SER A 168 12.37 14.41 17.82
#